data_c21014c0011593692f86490606ad8b41
#
_entry.id   c21014c0011593692f86490606ad8b41
#
_cell.length_a   1.000
_cell.length_b   1.000
_cell.length_c   1.000
_cell.angle_alpha   90.00
_cell.angle_beta   90.00
_cell.angle_gamma   90.00
#
_symmetry.space_group_name_H-M   'P 1'
#
loop_
_entity.id
_entity.type
_entity.pdbx_description
1 polymer ?
#
loop_
_entity_poly.entity_id
_entity_poly.type
_entity_poly.pdbx_seq_one_letter_code
_entity_poly.pdbx_strand_id
1 'polypeptide(L)'
;MATFFMFGRYTPEALKGISPKRTKDAENLIKKFGGKVESVYALLGEKDLVFITNFPGMGQAMKASVALSKMTAISFTTLPAVTVEEFDKLMVEV
;
A
#
# COMPACT_ATOMS: atom_id res chain seq x y z
N MET A 1 -10.07 9.29 -7.13
CA MET A 1 -8.90 8.90 -6.34
C MET A 1 -7.91 8.12 -7.20
N ALA A 2 -6.64 8.20 -6.87
CA ALA A 2 -5.60 7.46 -7.59
C ALA A 2 -5.28 6.14 -6.86
N THR A 3 -4.91 5.13 -7.63
CA THR A 3 -4.56 3.81 -7.12
C THR A 3 -3.07 3.75 -6.79
N PHE A 4 -2.75 3.15 -5.65
CA PHE A 4 -1.38 2.92 -5.22
C PHE A 4 -1.23 1.48 -4.75
N PHE A 5 -0.16 0.84 -5.19
CA PHE A 5 0.22 -0.48 -4.71
C PHE A 5 1.29 -0.28 -3.64
N MET A 6 0.98 -0.71 -2.43
CA MET A 6 1.89 -0.56 -1.29
C MET A 6 2.47 -1.93 -0.97
N PHE A 7 3.66 -2.20 -1.50
CA PHE A 7 4.35 -3.47 -1.25
C PHE A 7 5.10 -3.39 0.06
N GLY A 8 4.92 -4.40 0.90
CA GLY A 8 5.56 -4.49 2.19
C GLY A 8 6.59 -5.60 2.24
N ARG A 9 7.67 -5.31 2.93
CA ARG A 9 8.72 -6.26 3.20
C ARG A 9 8.95 -6.34 4.70
N TYR A 10 8.82 -7.53 5.27
CA TYR A 10 8.97 -7.71 6.71
C TYR A 10 10.43 -7.57 7.14
N THR A 11 10.65 -6.74 8.14
CA THR A 11 11.86 -6.77 8.95
C THR A 11 11.73 -7.91 9.96
N PRO A 12 12.81 -8.33 10.64
CA PRO A 12 12.70 -9.32 11.70
C PRO A 12 11.69 -8.91 12.78
N GLU A 13 11.64 -7.63 13.12
CA GLU A 13 10.68 -7.10 14.08
C GLU A 13 9.24 -7.20 13.55
N ALA A 14 9.04 -6.79 12.30
CA ALA A 14 7.72 -6.83 11.68
C ALA A 14 7.19 -8.26 11.57
N LEU A 15 8.06 -9.21 11.31
CA LEU A 15 7.69 -10.62 11.19
C LEU A 15 7.09 -11.14 12.50
N LYS A 16 7.62 -10.70 13.63
CA LYS A 16 7.11 -11.09 14.97
C LYS A 16 5.74 -10.49 15.27
N GLY A 17 5.38 -9.40 14.61
CA GLY A 17 4.14 -8.67 14.87
C GLY A 17 2.96 -9.06 13.98
N ILE A 18 3.07 -10.14 13.22
CA ILE A 18 1.97 -10.59 12.35
C ILE A 18 0.74 -10.89 13.20
N SER A 19 -0.36 -10.20 12.92
CA SER A 19 -1.63 -10.41 13.63
C SER A 19 -2.79 -9.78 12.87
N PRO A 20 -4.03 -10.28 13.06
CA PRO A 20 -5.21 -9.63 12.51
C PRO A 20 -5.37 -8.20 13.01
N LYS A 21 -5.00 -7.93 14.26
CA LYS A 21 -5.08 -6.60 14.84
C LYS A 21 -4.18 -5.61 14.09
N ARG A 22 -2.95 -6.00 13.79
CA ARG A 22 -2.03 -5.13 13.04
C ARG A 22 -2.56 -4.80 11.66
N THR A 23 -3.15 -5.78 10.98
CA THR A 23 -3.77 -5.56 9.65
C THR A 23 -4.90 -4.55 9.76
N LYS A 24 -5.75 -4.69 10.78
CA LYS A 24 -6.85 -3.77 11.02
C LYS A 24 -6.36 -2.36 11.32
N ASP A 25 -5.34 -2.26 12.16
CA ASP A 25 -4.73 -0.97 12.51
C ASP A 25 -4.12 -0.30 11.26
N ALA A 26 -3.51 -1.09 10.37
CA ALA A 26 -2.98 -0.58 9.11
C ALA A 26 -4.09 -0.03 8.21
N GLU A 27 -5.19 -0.76 8.08
CA GLU A 27 -6.34 -0.30 7.29
C GLU A 27 -6.92 1.00 7.86
N ASN A 28 -7.03 1.09 9.18
CA ASN A 28 -7.54 2.28 9.86
C ASN A 28 -6.60 3.48 9.65
N LEU A 29 -5.30 3.24 9.65
CA LEU A 29 -4.32 4.30 9.39
C LEU A 29 -4.45 4.84 7.97
N ILE A 30 -4.63 3.97 6.99
CA ILE A 30 -4.85 4.36 5.60
C ILE A 30 -6.10 5.23 5.48
N LYS A 31 -7.18 4.83 6.16
CA LYS A 31 -8.42 5.63 6.20
C LYS A 31 -8.20 7.00 6.81
N LYS A 32 -7.40 7.08 7.85
CA LYS A 32 -7.07 8.34 8.52
C LYS A 32 -6.47 9.36 7.56
N PHE A 33 -5.69 8.91 6.60
CA PHE A 33 -5.10 9.77 5.58
C PHE A 33 -5.97 9.92 4.33
N GLY A 34 -7.25 9.59 4.43
CA GLY A 34 -8.20 9.77 3.33
C GLY A 34 -8.17 8.67 2.29
N GLY A 35 -7.47 7.59 2.57
CA GLY A 35 -7.35 6.47 1.66
C GLY A 35 -8.41 5.39 1.86
N LYS A 36 -8.45 4.47 0.92
CA LYS A 36 -9.32 3.30 0.94
C LYS A 36 -8.50 2.07 0.58
N VAL A 37 -8.66 0.99 1.33
CA VAL A 37 -8.04 -0.30 1.01
C VAL A 37 -9.01 -1.09 0.15
N GLU A 38 -8.60 -1.44 -1.06
CA GLU A 38 -9.39 -2.30 -1.94
C GLU A 38 -9.12 -3.77 -1.67
N SER A 39 -7.84 -4.13 -1.48
CA SER A 39 -7.42 -5.51 -1.30
C SER A 39 -6.12 -5.57 -0.52
N VAL A 40 -5.92 -6.67 0.19
CA VAL A 40 -4.66 -6.97 0.87
C VAL A 40 -4.32 -8.42 0.57
N TYR A 41 -3.09 -8.67 0.15
CA TYR A 41 -2.61 -10.03 -0.12
C TYR A 41 -1.29 -10.29 0.57
N ALA A 42 -1.14 -11.48 1.13
CA ALA A 42 0.16 -11.98 1.53
C ALA A 42 0.83 -12.58 0.29
N LEU A 43 2.12 -12.37 0.16
CA LEU A 43 2.88 -12.78 -1.02
C LEU A 43 3.99 -13.73 -0.63
N LEU A 44 4.36 -14.59 -1.56
CA LEU A 44 5.53 -15.45 -1.44
C LEU A 44 6.57 -15.01 -2.47
N GLY A 45 7.72 -14.56 -2.01
CA GLY A 45 8.78 -14.07 -2.89
C GLY A 45 9.54 -12.91 -2.30
N GLU A 46 9.97 -11.99 -3.15
CA GLU A 46 10.76 -10.84 -2.73
C GLU A 46 9.99 -9.89 -1.82
N LYS A 47 8.71 -9.69 -2.10
CA LYS A 47 7.82 -8.90 -1.26
C LYS A 47 6.94 -9.83 -0.44
N ASP A 48 6.56 -9.41 0.74
CA ASP A 48 5.81 -10.23 1.70
C ASP A 48 4.31 -9.95 1.70
N LEU A 49 3.92 -8.72 1.36
CA LEU A 49 2.50 -8.37 1.26
C LEU A 49 2.30 -7.20 0.31
N VAL A 50 1.06 -7.01 -0.10
CA VAL A 50 0.65 -5.85 -0.87
C VAL A 50 -0.71 -5.35 -0.40
N PHE A 51 -0.80 -4.03 -0.22
CA PHE A 51 -2.07 -3.32 -0.06
C PHE A 51 -2.37 -2.63 -1.38
N ILE A 52 -3.52 -2.91 -1.95
CA ILE A 52 -4.01 -2.18 -3.12
C ILE A 52 -4.96 -1.12 -2.59
N THR A 53 -4.59 0.15 -2.79
CA THR A 53 -5.24 1.28 -2.14
C THR A 53 -5.61 2.37 -3.12
N ASN A 54 -6.50 3.24 -2.68
CA ASN A 54 -6.80 4.48 -3.38
C ASN A 54 -6.60 5.64 -2.42
N PHE A 55 -6.00 6.72 -2.90
CA PHE A 55 -5.81 7.96 -2.12
C PHE A 55 -6.22 9.16 -2.96
N PRO A 56 -6.62 10.26 -2.31
CA PRO A 56 -6.93 11.50 -3.04
C PRO A 56 -5.76 12.02 -3.86
N GLY A 57 -4.53 11.81 -3.39
CA GLY A 57 -3.35 12.26 -4.09
C GLY A 57 -2.08 11.67 -3.52
N MET A 58 -0.96 11.99 -4.15
CA MET A 58 0.34 11.47 -3.78
C MET A 58 0.76 11.85 -2.36
N GLY A 59 0.43 13.06 -1.92
CA GLY A 59 0.82 13.52 -0.57
C GLY A 59 0.23 12.64 0.52
N GLN A 60 -1.04 12.28 0.41
CA GLN A 60 -1.70 11.40 1.37
C GLN A 60 -1.11 9.99 1.32
N ALA A 61 -0.83 9.48 0.12
CA ALA A 61 -0.20 8.16 -0.04
C ALA A 61 1.19 8.13 0.59
N MET A 62 1.98 9.19 0.41
CA MET A 62 3.31 9.29 1.02
C MET A 62 3.23 9.31 2.54
N LYS A 63 2.32 10.11 3.10
CA LYS A 63 2.10 10.16 4.56
C LYS A 63 1.71 8.79 5.10
N ALA A 64 0.78 8.12 4.44
CA ALA A 64 0.34 6.79 4.85
C ALA A 64 1.47 5.78 4.80
N SER A 65 2.28 5.81 3.74
CA SER A 65 3.41 4.90 3.57
C SER A 65 4.42 5.03 4.72
N VAL A 66 4.80 6.25 5.04
CA VAL A 66 5.76 6.51 6.13
C VAL A 66 5.15 6.14 7.48
N ALA A 67 3.90 6.53 7.72
CA ALA A 67 3.22 6.24 8.98
C ALA A 67 3.04 4.73 9.20
N LEU A 68 2.71 3.99 8.15
CA LEU A 68 2.62 2.53 8.22
C LEU A 68 3.95 1.89 8.59
N SER A 69 5.03 2.35 7.98
CA SER A 69 6.37 1.83 8.30
C SER A 69 6.73 2.09 9.76
N LYS A 70 6.41 3.29 10.27
CA LYS A 70 6.66 3.62 11.68
C LYS A 70 5.83 2.75 12.63
N MET A 71 4.57 2.51 12.29
CA MET A 71 3.66 1.75 13.15
C MET A 71 3.97 0.25 13.16
N THR A 72 4.35 -0.31 12.03
CA THR A 72 4.45 -1.76 11.85
C THR A 72 5.87 -2.29 11.77
N ALA A 73 6.86 -1.43 11.59
CA ALA A 73 8.23 -1.80 11.24
C ALA A 73 8.35 -2.53 9.88
N ILE A 74 7.28 -2.56 9.10
CA ILE A 74 7.31 -3.09 7.72
C ILE A 74 7.91 -2.02 6.82
N SER A 75 8.81 -2.43 5.93
CA SER A 75 9.36 -1.53 4.91
C SER A 75 8.40 -1.50 3.72
N PHE A 76 7.80 -0.35 3.44
CA PHE A 76 6.86 -0.19 2.34
C PHE A 76 7.49 0.51 1.14
N THR A 77 7.18 -0.03 -0.05
CA THR A 77 7.43 0.62 -1.33
C THR A 77 6.07 0.92 -1.94
N THR A 78 5.75 2.19 -2.12
CA THR A 78 4.44 2.64 -2.58
C THR A 78 4.56 3.18 -3.99
N LEU A 79 3.80 2.59 -4.90
CA LEU A 79 3.87 2.87 -6.34
C LEU A 79 2.50 3.32 -6.85
N PRO A 80 2.44 4.45 -7.59
CA PRO A 80 1.20 4.79 -8.29
C PRO A 80 0.96 3.77 -9.41
N ALA A 81 -0.30 3.47 -9.66
CA ALA A 81 -0.68 2.48 -10.65
C ALA A 81 -1.94 2.90 -11.38
N VAL A 82 -2.03 2.51 -12.63
CA VAL A 82 -3.25 2.56 -13.43
C VAL A 82 -3.48 1.17 -14.00
N THR A 83 -4.71 0.87 -14.40
CA THR A 83 -4.97 -0.40 -15.08
C THR A 83 -4.26 -0.41 -16.43
N VAL A 84 -3.97 -1.61 -16.93
CA VAL A 84 -3.37 -1.74 -18.27
C VAL A 84 -4.32 -1.15 -19.34
N GLU A 85 -5.63 -1.32 -19.15
CA GLU A 85 -6.61 -0.71 -20.04
C GLU A 85 -6.47 0.81 -20.11
N GLU A 86 -6.34 1.45 -18.94
CA GLU A 86 -6.16 2.90 -18.88
C GLU A 86 -4.80 3.30 -19.45
N PHE A 87 -3.77 2.55 -19.16
CA PHE A 87 -2.43 2.76 -19.70
C PHE A 87 -2.45 2.72 -21.24
N ASP A 88 -3.11 1.71 -21.80
CA ASP A 88 -3.23 1.56 -23.25
C ASP A 88 -3.89 2.78 -23.88
N LYS A 89 -4.93 3.32 -23.25
CA LYS A 89 -5.60 4.53 -23.72
C LYS A 89 -4.68 5.75 -23.71
N LEU A 90 -3.87 5.88 -22.65
CA LEU A 90 -2.91 6.98 -22.55
C LEU A 90 -1.84 6.88 -23.64
N MET A 91 -1.44 5.67 -24.02
CA MET A 91 -0.39 5.46 -25.02
C MET A 91 -0.84 5.68 -26.45
N VAL A 92 -2.13 5.86 -26.73
CA VAL A 92 -2.63 6.12 -28.07
C VAL A 92 -2.00 7.37 -28.69
N GLU A 93 -1.67 8.37 -27.87
CA GLU A 93 -1.07 9.63 -28.32
C GLU A 93 0.46 9.62 -28.33
N VAL A 94 1.07 8.51 -27.98
CA VAL A 94 2.54 8.39 -27.87
C VAL A 94 3.16 7.70 -29.15
#